data_3b049e0e48baa73d3073289fa50c646a
#
_entry.id   3b049e0e48baa73d3073289fa50c646a
#
_cell.length_a   1.000
_cell.length_b   1.000
_cell.length_c   1.000
_cell.angle_alpha   90.00
_cell.angle_beta   90.00
_cell.angle_gamma   90.00
#
_symmetry.space_group_name_H-M   'P 1'
#
loop_
_entity.id
_entity.type
_entity.pdbx_description
1 polymer ?
#
loop_
_entity_poly.entity_id
_entity_poly.type
_entity_poly.pdbx_seq_one_letter_code
_entity_poly.pdbx_strand_id
1 'polypeptide(L)'
;FLSIILIYFMKEPMAKREKNEALTFKTIVLQVRKEWHEKPVLFYWMMTYQLVGTLMCMFYFYYQQKISDLVGWQVSLVMLIGSGLNLIAVYVASQIGKKWNSNRVFPTLVALTGLALLLVFSGTPFAFLLVYLLTNTLYAVYQPIYFNDLQGYLPSSVRATMLSINSMLFSLSMIVIFPLTGWLIDRWGLVAVFLVLGLILLLIYPILIISLKRMGKLLNQDLKTE
;
A
#
# COMPACT_ATOMS: atom_id res chain seq x y z
N PHE A 1 -2.75 -25.87 8.14
CA PHE A 1 -2.32 -26.82 9.19
C PHE A 1 -1.07 -26.32 9.93
N LEU A 2 -0.01 -25.92 9.23
CA LEU A 2 1.24 -25.42 9.85
C LEU A 2 1.00 -24.16 10.72
N SER A 3 0.13 -23.26 10.30
CA SER A 3 -0.23 -22.04 11.04
C SER A 3 -0.91 -22.34 12.40
N ILE A 4 -1.75 -23.39 12.45
CA ILE A 4 -2.42 -23.79 13.71
C ILE A 4 -1.38 -24.34 14.71
N ILE A 5 -0.42 -25.10 14.22
CA ILE A 5 0.68 -25.65 15.05
C ILE A 5 1.56 -24.50 15.59
N LEU A 6 1.90 -23.52 14.74
CA LEU A 6 2.68 -22.34 15.15
C LEU A 6 1.94 -21.50 16.20
N ILE A 7 0.64 -21.29 16.06
CA ILE A 7 -0.18 -20.54 17.04
C ILE A 7 -0.19 -21.25 18.39
N TYR A 8 -0.23 -22.59 18.44
CA TYR A 8 -0.19 -23.35 19.68
C TYR A 8 1.14 -23.18 20.45
N PHE A 9 2.25 -22.96 19.75
CA PHE A 9 3.57 -22.72 20.34
C PHE A 9 3.85 -21.24 20.64
N MET A 10 3.04 -20.31 20.14
CA MET A 10 3.17 -18.89 20.48
C MET A 10 2.57 -18.63 21.87
N LYS A 11 3.42 -18.51 22.88
CA LYS A 11 3.01 -17.90 24.16
C LYS A 11 2.73 -16.43 23.90
N GLU A 12 1.46 -16.04 23.99
CA GLU A 12 1.13 -14.60 24.03
C GLU A 12 1.90 -13.96 25.19
N PRO A 13 2.71 -12.91 24.94
CA PRO A 13 3.18 -12.10 26.06
C PRO A 13 1.94 -11.53 26.74
N MET A 14 1.76 -11.84 28.02
CA MET A 14 0.71 -11.25 28.84
C MET A 14 0.95 -9.74 28.90
N ALA A 15 0.47 -9.02 27.88
CA ALA A 15 0.31 -7.59 28.01
C ALA A 15 -0.60 -7.37 29.22
N LYS A 16 -0.10 -6.64 30.23
CA LYS A 16 -0.95 -6.18 31.35
C LYS A 16 -2.14 -5.47 30.69
N ARG A 17 -3.26 -6.17 30.63
CA ARG A 17 -4.53 -5.57 30.28
C ARG A 17 -4.79 -4.56 31.38
N GLU A 18 -4.46 -3.30 31.17
CA GLU A 18 -5.13 -2.24 31.87
C GLU A 18 -6.62 -2.54 31.70
N LYS A 19 -7.35 -2.51 32.81
CA LYS A 19 -8.81 -2.69 32.83
C LYS A 19 -9.44 -1.58 31.99
N ASN A 20 -9.33 -1.71 30.68
CA ASN A 20 -10.07 -0.87 29.76
C ASN A 20 -11.50 -1.39 29.81
N GLU A 21 -12.38 -0.54 30.33
CA GLU A 21 -13.82 -0.64 30.21
C GLU A 21 -14.14 -1.16 28.81
N ALA A 22 -15.02 -2.15 28.71
CA ALA A 22 -15.41 -2.74 27.44
C ALA A 22 -15.84 -1.63 26.50
N LEU A 23 -14.99 -1.26 25.55
CA LEU A 23 -15.23 -0.15 24.64
C LEU A 23 -16.48 -0.50 23.83
N THR A 24 -17.59 0.11 24.17
CA THR A 24 -18.82 -0.01 23.40
C THR A 24 -18.58 0.54 21.99
N PHE A 25 -19.19 -0.03 20.96
CA PHE A 25 -19.07 0.46 19.57
C PHE A 25 -19.25 1.99 19.47
N LYS A 26 -20.19 2.56 20.24
CA LYS A 26 -20.42 4.02 20.32
C LYS A 26 -19.19 4.76 20.84
N THR A 27 -18.51 4.24 21.86
CA THR A 27 -17.29 4.90 22.41
C THR A 27 -16.14 4.84 21.42
N ILE A 28 -16.00 3.73 20.66
CA ILE A 28 -15.00 3.60 19.59
C ILE A 28 -15.25 4.65 18.50
N VAL A 29 -16.49 4.78 18.02
CA VAL A 29 -16.85 5.76 16.98
C VAL A 29 -16.60 7.20 17.44
N LEU A 30 -16.95 7.51 18.69
CA LEU A 30 -16.70 8.83 19.27
C LEU A 30 -15.19 9.11 19.40
N GLN A 31 -14.40 8.12 19.79
CA GLN A 31 -12.95 8.26 19.91
C GLN A 31 -12.28 8.45 18.53
N VAL A 32 -12.70 7.69 17.52
CA VAL A 32 -12.24 7.90 16.13
C VAL A 32 -12.61 9.29 15.62
N ARG A 33 -13.84 9.76 15.88
CA ARG A 33 -14.27 11.10 15.50
C ARG A 33 -13.45 12.18 16.21
N LYS A 34 -13.10 11.97 17.47
CA LYS A 34 -12.22 12.86 18.24
C LYS A 34 -10.83 12.91 17.61
N GLU A 35 -10.19 11.76 17.37
CA GLU A 35 -8.89 11.68 16.70
C GLU A 35 -8.89 12.36 15.31
N TRP A 36 -9.99 12.20 14.55
CA TRP A 36 -10.13 12.88 13.25
C TRP A 36 -10.09 14.41 13.39
N HIS A 37 -10.75 14.96 14.40
CA HIS A 37 -10.75 16.41 14.64
C HIS A 37 -9.44 16.91 15.24
N GLU A 38 -8.80 16.13 16.09
CA GLU A 38 -7.55 16.49 16.75
C GLU A 38 -6.33 16.32 15.82
N LYS A 39 -6.33 15.26 14.97
CA LYS A 39 -5.21 14.92 14.07
C LYS A 39 -5.64 14.79 12.60
N PRO A 40 -6.22 15.82 11.98
CA PRO A 40 -6.71 15.73 10.60
C PRO A 40 -5.57 15.42 9.60
N VAL A 41 -4.34 15.85 9.88
CA VAL A 41 -3.17 15.59 9.05
C VAL A 41 -2.90 14.10 8.90
N LEU A 42 -3.10 13.31 9.98
CA LEU A 42 -2.92 11.86 9.94
C LEU A 42 -3.89 11.19 8.95
N PHE A 43 -5.16 11.62 8.93
CA PHE A 43 -6.15 11.07 8.00
C PHE A 43 -5.85 11.43 6.55
N TYR A 44 -5.45 12.69 6.26
CA TYR A 44 -5.01 13.08 4.91
C TYR A 44 -3.77 12.31 4.48
N TRP A 45 -2.84 12.05 5.40
CA TRP A 45 -1.67 11.25 5.17
C TRP A 45 -2.06 9.79 4.82
N MET A 46 -2.89 9.13 5.63
CA MET A 46 -3.42 7.78 5.37
C MET A 46 -4.14 7.72 4.01
N MET A 47 -5.04 8.68 3.74
CA MET A 47 -5.79 8.75 2.49
C MET A 47 -4.89 8.89 1.27
N THR A 48 -3.85 9.74 1.34
CA THR A 48 -2.86 9.90 0.27
C THR A 48 -2.15 8.58 -0.03
N TYR A 49 -1.70 7.88 1.01
CA TYR A 49 -1.03 6.59 0.85
C TYR A 49 -1.95 5.51 0.27
N GLN A 50 -3.20 5.45 0.72
CA GLN A 50 -4.14 4.44 0.22
C GLN A 50 -4.58 4.70 -1.22
N LEU A 51 -4.88 5.95 -1.59
CA LEU A 51 -5.25 6.30 -2.96
C LEU A 51 -4.11 6.02 -3.94
N VAL A 52 -2.91 6.51 -3.65
CA VAL A 52 -1.76 6.32 -4.53
C VAL A 52 -1.30 4.85 -4.52
N GLY A 53 -1.34 4.19 -3.36
CA GLY A 53 -1.04 2.76 -3.24
C GLY A 53 -2.00 1.90 -4.07
N THR A 54 -3.29 2.26 -4.12
CA THR A 54 -4.28 1.61 -4.99
C THR A 54 -3.88 1.76 -6.48
N LEU A 55 -3.48 2.96 -6.90
CA LEU A 55 -3.01 3.17 -8.28
C LEU A 55 -1.77 2.33 -8.61
N MET A 56 -0.83 2.19 -7.66
CA MET A 56 0.38 1.36 -7.85
C MET A 56 0.06 -0.12 -8.04
N CYS A 57 -0.96 -0.65 -7.38
CA CYS A 57 -1.30 -2.07 -7.46
C CYS A 57 -2.28 -2.43 -8.60
N MET A 58 -2.82 -1.44 -9.35
CA MET A 58 -3.82 -1.70 -10.39
C MET A 58 -3.34 -2.68 -11.46
N PHE A 59 -2.08 -2.61 -11.88
CA PHE A 59 -1.54 -3.48 -12.91
C PHE A 59 -1.60 -4.97 -12.51
N TYR A 60 -1.47 -5.29 -11.24
CA TYR A 60 -1.58 -6.65 -10.69
C TYR A 60 -2.91 -7.34 -11.04
N PHE A 61 -4.00 -6.59 -11.15
CA PHE A 61 -5.32 -7.16 -11.43
C PHE A 61 -5.62 -7.35 -12.92
N TYR A 62 -4.92 -6.62 -13.80
CA TYR A 62 -5.22 -6.59 -15.22
C TYR A 62 -4.16 -7.24 -16.13
N TYR A 63 -2.94 -7.47 -15.63
CA TYR A 63 -1.85 -8.02 -16.45
C TYR A 63 -2.20 -9.36 -17.10
N GLN A 64 -3.02 -10.19 -16.46
CA GLN A 64 -3.40 -11.52 -16.92
C GLN A 64 -4.17 -11.49 -18.24
N GLN A 65 -4.88 -10.42 -18.57
CA GLN A 65 -5.61 -10.29 -19.83
C GLN A 65 -4.73 -10.39 -21.08
N LYS A 66 -3.46 -10.02 -20.96
CA LYS A 66 -2.49 -10.08 -22.06
C LYS A 66 -1.59 -11.33 -22.03
N ILE A 67 -1.70 -12.13 -20.99
CA ILE A 67 -0.89 -13.34 -20.79
C ILE A 67 -1.74 -14.60 -21.02
N SER A 68 -2.94 -14.44 -21.59
CA SER A 68 -3.85 -15.55 -21.90
C SER A 68 -3.22 -16.62 -22.83
N ASP A 69 -2.21 -16.23 -23.60
CA ASP A 69 -1.49 -17.13 -24.50
C ASP A 69 -0.43 -18.01 -23.78
N LEU A 70 -0.17 -17.73 -22.51
CA LEU A 70 0.71 -18.56 -21.69
C LEU A 70 -0.04 -19.80 -21.18
N VAL A 71 0.61 -20.94 -21.28
CA VAL A 71 0.10 -22.18 -20.71
C VAL A 71 0.00 -22.09 -19.18
N GLY A 72 -1.01 -22.68 -18.55
CA GLY A 72 -1.32 -22.52 -17.12
C GLY A 72 -0.14 -22.71 -16.16
N TRP A 73 0.80 -23.64 -16.42
CA TRP A 73 1.99 -23.83 -15.59
C TRP A 73 2.99 -22.67 -15.67
N GLN A 74 3.04 -21.94 -16.80
CA GLN A 74 3.88 -20.75 -16.95
C GLN A 74 3.36 -19.60 -16.10
N VAL A 75 2.04 -19.42 -15.99
CA VAL A 75 1.43 -18.45 -15.09
C VAL A 75 1.76 -18.77 -13.63
N SER A 76 1.68 -20.04 -13.24
CA SER A 76 2.03 -20.49 -11.88
C SER A 76 3.51 -20.25 -11.56
N LEU A 77 4.40 -20.46 -12.53
CA LEU A 77 5.83 -20.16 -12.38
C LEU A 77 6.09 -18.66 -12.18
N VAL A 78 5.41 -17.81 -12.96
CA VAL A 78 5.51 -16.34 -12.80
C VAL A 78 5.02 -15.90 -11.42
N MET A 79 3.91 -16.46 -10.94
CA MET A 79 3.41 -16.18 -9.59
C MET A 79 4.40 -16.65 -8.51
N LEU A 80 5.03 -17.80 -8.69
CA LEU A 80 6.05 -18.32 -7.77
C LEU A 80 7.28 -17.40 -7.72
N ILE A 81 7.77 -16.96 -8.87
CA ILE A 81 8.87 -15.98 -8.97
C ILE A 81 8.47 -14.66 -8.29
N GLY A 82 7.27 -14.14 -8.56
CA GLY A 82 6.74 -12.94 -7.92
C GLY A 82 6.69 -13.07 -6.40
N SER A 83 6.24 -14.22 -5.90
CA SER A 83 6.22 -14.50 -4.45
C SER A 83 7.62 -14.55 -3.84
N GLY A 84 8.59 -15.14 -4.53
CA GLY A 84 10.00 -15.13 -4.12
C GLY A 84 10.58 -13.72 -4.07
N LEU A 85 10.31 -12.90 -5.10
CA LEU A 85 10.71 -11.49 -5.12
C LEU A 85 10.07 -10.69 -3.99
N ASN A 86 8.82 -10.98 -3.63
CA ASN A 86 8.14 -10.32 -2.50
C ASN A 86 8.81 -10.63 -1.15
N LEU A 87 9.32 -11.84 -0.93
CA LEU A 87 10.11 -12.16 0.26
C LEU A 87 11.38 -11.31 0.33
N ILE A 88 12.09 -11.20 -0.80
CA ILE A 88 13.28 -10.33 -0.90
C ILE A 88 12.89 -8.87 -0.68
N ALA A 89 11.77 -8.41 -1.26
CA ALA A 89 11.27 -7.06 -1.12
C ALA A 89 10.97 -6.71 0.34
N VAL A 90 10.34 -7.59 1.11
CA VAL A 90 10.07 -7.39 2.55
C VAL A 90 11.38 -7.31 3.34
N TYR A 91 12.38 -8.13 3.03
CA TYR A 91 13.69 -8.03 3.66
C TYR A 91 14.36 -6.69 3.34
N VAL A 92 14.36 -6.27 2.07
CA VAL A 92 14.90 -4.96 1.64
C VAL A 92 14.13 -3.83 2.32
N ALA A 93 12.81 -3.90 2.41
CA ALA A 93 11.97 -2.93 3.11
C ALA A 93 12.37 -2.78 4.58
N SER A 94 12.69 -3.88 5.26
CA SER A 94 13.15 -3.84 6.66
C SER A 94 14.49 -3.11 6.83
N GLN A 95 15.39 -3.21 5.87
CA GLN A 95 16.68 -2.49 5.91
C GLN A 95 16.52 -1.00 5.56
N ILE A 96 15.68 -0.71 4.54
CA ILE A 96 15.38 0.67 4.13
C ILE A 96 14.64 1.40 5.26
N GLY A 97 13.63 0.78 5.87
CA GLY A 97 12.82 1.37 6.93
C GLY A 97 13.60 1.71 8.21
N LYS A 98 14.77 1.08 8.43
CA LYS A 98 15.69 1.48 9.53
C LYS A 98 16.36 2.82 9.31
N LYS A 99 16.52 3.24 8.05
CA LYS A 99 17.26 4.47 7.69
C LYS A 99 16.35 5.59 7.22
N TRP A 100 15.26 5.25 6.56
CA TRP A 100 14.35 6.20 5.90
C TRP A 100 12.90 5.88 6.18
N ASN A 101 12.14 6.92 6.52
CA ASN A 101 10.69 6.83 6.74
C ASN A 101 9.94 6.72 5.40
N SER A 102 8.71 6.26 5.48
CA SER A 102 7.80 6.11 4.34
C SER A 102 7.67 7.41 3.52
N ASN A 103 7.63 8.58 4.16
CA ASN A 103 7.51 9.87 3.47
C ASN A 103 8.65 10.18 2.48
N ARG A 104 9.83 9.56 2.63
CA ARG A 104 10.94 9.67 1.68
C ARG A 104 10.92 8.55 0.64
N VAL A 105 10.61 7.34 1.08
CA VAL A 105 10.67 6.13 0.25
C VAL A 105 9.51 6.07 -0.73
N PHE A 106 8.30 6.37 -0.26
CA PHE A 106 7.07 6.21 -1.04
C PHE A 106 7.05 7.00 -2.35
N PRO A 107 7.37 8.31 -2.41
CA PRO A 107 7.39 9.02 -3.69
C PRO A 107 8.35 8.37 -4.69
N THR A 108 9.53 7.92 -4.25
CA THR A 108 10.49 7.24 -5.12
C THR A 108 9.92 5.93 -5.69
N LEU A 109 9.25 5.13 -4.85
CA LEU A 109 8.60 3.89 -5.29
C LEU A 109 7.46 4.18 -6.27
N VAL A 110 6.68 5.25 -6.06
CA VAL A 110 5.64 5.73 -6.99
C VAL A 110 6.24 6.10 -8.35
N ALA A 111 7.33 6.85 -8.37
CA ALA A 111 8.02 7.21 -9.60
C ALA A 111 8.57 5.97 -10.32
N LEU A 112 9.19 5.04 -9.59
CA LEU A 112 9.69 3.78 -10.17
C LEU A 112 8.56 2.92 -10.73
N THR A 113 7.40 2.88 -10.06
CA THR A 113 6.20 2.23 -10.58
C THR A 113 5.72 2.91 -11.86
N GLY A 114 5.68 4.24 -11.89
CA GLY A 114 5.34 5.01 -13.09
C GLY A 114 6.27 4.68 -14.27
N LEU A 115 7.58 4.67 -14.04
CA LEU A 115 8.58 4.29 -15.06
C LEU A 115 8.40 2.84 -15.53
N ALA A 116 8.15 1.91 -14.61
CA ALA A 116 7.90 0.51 -14.95
C ALA A 116 6.66 0.37 -15.85
N LEU A 117 5.58 1.10 -15.56
CA LEU A 117 4.36 1.08 -16.38
C LEU A 117 4.60 1.56 -17.81
N LEU A 118 5.56 2.46 -18.06
CA LEU A 118 5.87 2.91 -19.43
C LEU A 118 6.39 1.77 -20.31
N LEU A 119 6.97 0.72 -19.74
CA LEU A 119 7.44 -0.46 -20.50
C LEU A 119 6.30 -1.22 -21.19
N VAL A 120 5.05 -1.00 -20.75
CA VAL A 120 3.86 -1.58 -21.40
C VAL A 120 3.72 -1.13 -22.86
N PHE A 121 4.34 0.01 -23.23
CA PHE A 121 4.34 0.54 -24.59
C PHE A 121 4.81 -0.48 -25.64
N SER A 122 5.73 -1.38 -25.29
CA SER A 122 6.21 -2.40 -26.22
C SER A 122 5.13 -3.40 -26.66
N GLY A 123 4.03 -3.54 -25.91
CA GLY A 123 2.91 -4.43 -26.19
C GLY A 123 3.24 -5.92 -26.13
N THR A 124 4.47 -6.28 -25.79
CA THR A 124 4.93 -7.69 -25.76
C THR A 124 4.54 -8.39 -24.47
N PRO A 125 4.21 -9.70 -24.49
CA PRO A 125 3.93 -10.47 -23.27
C PRO A 125 5.06 -10.41 -22.24
N PHE A 126 6.31 -10.41 -22.71
CA PHE A 126 7.48 -10.28 -21.84
C PHE A 126 7.52 -8.95 -21.07
N ALA A 127 7.17 -7.85 -21.74
CA ALA A 127 7.09 -6.54 -21.06
C ALA A 127 6.00 -6.53 -19.99
N PHE A 128 4.85 -7.15 -20.25
CA PHE A 128 3.78 -7.26 -19.24
C PHE A 128 4.22 -8.07 -18.02
N LEU A 129 4.94 -9.17 -18.23
CA LEU A 129 5.51 -9.96 -17.14
C LEU A 129 6.52 -9.16 -16.32
N LEU A 130 7.42 -8.45 -17.01
CA LEU A 130 8.43 -7.62 -16.35
C LEU A 130 7.78 -6.50 -15.53
N VAL A 131 6.80 -5.81 -16.11
CA VAL A 131 6.04 -4.74 -15.43
C VAL A 131 5.30 -5.31 -14.22
N TYR A 132 4.67 -6.48 -14.34
CA TYR A 132 4.04 -7.16 -13.22
C TYR A 132 5.03 -7.43 -12.08
N LEU A 133 6.17 -8.04 -12.37
CA LEU A 133 7.19 -8.35 -11.36
C LEU A 133 7.72 -7.08 -10.70
N LEU A 134 8.01 -6.04 -11.47
CA LEU A 134 8.51 -4.78 -10.94
C LEU A 134 7.49 -4.07 -10.06
N THR A 135 6.26 -3.86 -10.55
CA THR A 135 5.23 -3.13 -9.81
C THR A 135 4.81 -3.87 -8.55
N ASN A 136 4.69 -5.20 -8.60
CA ASN A 136 4.37 -6.03 -7.45
C ASN A 136 5.47 -5.99 -6.39
N THR A 137 6.74 -6.07 -6.80
CA THR A 137 7.90 -5.98 -5.89
C THR A 137 8.01 -4.61 -5.25
N LEU A 138 7.83 -3.52 -6.02
CA LEU A 138 7.85 -2.14 -5.49
C LEU A 138 6.74 -1.93 -4.47
N TYR A 139 5.55 -2.47 -4.73
CA TYR A 139 4.43 -2.42 -3.78
C TYR A 139 4.72 -3.23 -2.51
N ALA A 140 5.37 -4.39 -2.63
CA ALA A 140 5.78 -5.20 -1.48
C ALA A 140 6.87 -4.53 -0.61
N VAL A 141 7.73 -3.68 -1.19
CA VAL A 141 8.67 -2.83 -0.42
C VAL A 141 7.93 -1.72 0.33
N TYR A 142 6.96 -1.10 -0.30
CA TYR A 142 6.23 0.03 0.28
C TYR A 142 5.46 -0.33 1.54
N GLN A 143 4.71 -1.42 1.51
CA GLN A 143 3.74 -1.76 2.54
C GLN A 143 4.34 -1.87 3.96
N PRO A 144 5.40 -2.65 4.21
CA PRO A 144 5.96 -2.79 5.56
C PRO A 144 6.49 -1.46 6.13
N ILE A 145 7.11 -0.62 5.28
CA ILE A 145 7.65 0.68 5.70
C ILE A 145 6.50 1.61 6.10
N TYR A 146 5.44 1.66 5.29
CA TYR A 146 4.25 2.45 5.57
C TYR A 146 3.57 2.02 6.86
N PHE A 147 3.30 0.72 7.03
CA PHE A 147 2.63 0.20 8.22
C PHE A 147 3.44 0.40 9.50
N ASN A 148 4.76 0.31 9.43
CA ASN A 148 5.64 0.60 10.55
C ASN A 148 5.52 2.06 11.00
N ASP A 149 5.58 3.00 10.06
CA ASP A 149 5.43 4.43 10.37
C ASP A 149 4.02 4.75 10.86
N LEU A 150 2.98 4.19 10.24
CA LEU A 150 1.59 4.36 10.67
C LEU A 150 1.41 3.93 12.13
N GLN A 151 1.94 2.75 12.50
CA GLN A 151 1.86 2.28 13.89
C GLN A 151 2.60 3.18 14.87
N GLY A 152 3.67 3.85 14.43
CA GLY A 152 4.41 4.83 15.23
C GLY A 152 3.63 6.12 15.49
N TYR A 153 2.75 6.53 14.57
CA TYR A 153 1.90 7.71 14.74
C TYR A 153 0.63 7.45 15.55
N LEU A 154 0.28 6.19 15.81
CA LEU A 154 -0.98 5.83 16.44
C LEU A 154 -0.81 5.53 17.93
N PRO A 155 -1.59 6.17 18.82
CA PRO A 155 -1.68 5.80 20.23
C PRO A 155 -2.11 4.33 20.38
N SER A 156 -1.58 3.64 21.39
CA SER A 156 -1.86 2.21 21.64
C SER A 156 -3.35 1.93 21.83
N SER A 157 -4.08 2.85 22.47
CA SER A 157 -5.51 2.74 22.78
C SER A 157 -6.43 2.66 21.55
N VAL A 158 -6.07 3.30 20.44
CA VAL A 158 -6.89 3.36 19.21
C VAL A 158 -6.25 2.66 18.01
N ARG A 159 -5.04 2.10 18.17
CA ARG A 159 -4.23 1.56 17.06
C ARG A 159 -4.98 0.53 16.23
N ALA A 160 -5.63 -0.44 16.86
CA ALA A 160 -6.37 -1.49 16.13
C ALA A 160 -7.50 -0.91 15.27
N THR A 161 -8.27 0.04 15.84
CA THR A 161 -9.37 0.70 15.13
C THR A 161 -8.87 1.53 13.95
N MET A 162 -7.79 2.28 14.15
CA MET A 162 -7.20 3.13 13.11
C MET A 162 -6.58 2.31 11.98
N LEU A 163 -5.98 1.15 12.28
CA LEU A 163 -5.51 0.21 11.25
C LEU A 163 -6.67 -0.37 10.44
N SER A 164 -7.81 -0.65 11.09
CA SER A 164 -9.04 -1.08 10.39
C SER A 164 -9.57 0.01 9.47
N ILE A 165 -9.59 1.27 9.91
CA ILE A 165 -9.97 2.42 9.07
C ILE A 165 -9.01 2.57 7.89
N ASN A 166 -7.72 2.42 8.11
CA ASN A 166 -6.73 2.44 7.04
C ASN A 166 -7.02 1.38 5.96
N SER A 167 -7.34 0.15 6.35
CA SER A 167 -7.74 -0.91 5.42
C SER A 167 -9.07 -0.60 4.71
N MET A 168 -10.01 0.04 5.41
CA MET A 168 -11.26 0.49 4.81
C MET A 168 -11.04 1.59 3.76
N LEU A 169 -10.12 2.53 3.99
CA LEU A 169 -9.75 3.55 2.99
C LEU A 169 -9.20 2.92 1.71
N PHE A 170 -8.37 1.88 1.84
CA PHE A 170 -7.89 1.11 0.68
C PHE A 170 -9.06 0.45 -0.06
N SER A 171 -9.96 -0.24 0.66
CA SER A 171 -11.11 -0.90 0.06
C SER A 171 -12.04 0.10 -0.65
N LEU A 172 -12.30 1.27 -0.06
CA LEU A 172 -13.08 2.33 -0.69
C LEU A 172 -12.41 2.86 -1.97
N SER A 173 -11.09 3.03 -1.94
CA SER A 173 -10.31 3.41 -3.14
C SER A 173 -10.45 2.36 -4.23
N MET A 174 -10.40 1.06 -3.88
CA MET A 174 -10.57 -0.04 -4.83
C MET A 174 -11.97 -0.08 -5.44
N ILE A 175 -13.03 0.16 -4.66
CA ILE A 175 -14.42 0.18 -5.14
C ILE A 175 -14.61 1.22 -6.27
N VAL A 176 -13.88 2.32 -6.22
CA VAL A 176 -13.97 3.39 -7.24
C VAL A 176 -12.98 3.17 -8.37
N ILE A 177 -11.70 2.96 -8.03
CA ILE A 177 -10.60 2.95 -9.02
C ILE A 177 -10.64 1.68 -9.87
N PHE A 178 -10.98 0.52 -9.28
CA PHE A 178 -10.97 -0.74 -10.02
C PHE A 178 -12.02 -0.77 -11.16
N PRO A 179 -13.32 -0.49 -10.93
CA PRO A 179 -14.31 -0.45 -12.02
C PRO A 179 -13.99 0.66 -13.04
N LEU A 180 -13.53 1.82 -12.59
CA LEU A 180 -13.13 2.92 -13.47
C LEU A 180 -11.99 2.49 -14.40
N THR A 181 -10.97 1.83 -13.85
CA THR A 181 -9.84 1.32 -14.65
C THR A 181 -10.32 0.29 -15.68
N GLY A 182 -11.20 -0.66 -15.28
CA GLY A 182 -11.80 -1.62 -16.21
C GLY A 182 -12.56 -0.95 -17.35
N TRP A 183 -13.42 0.00 -17.03
CA TRP A 183 -14.17 0.77 -18.03
C TRP A 183 -13.26 1.57 -19.00
N LEU A 184 -12.17 2.13 -18.50
CA LEU A 184 -11.17 2.80 -19.34
C LEU A 184 -10.44 1.82 -20.26
N ILE A 185 -10.11 0.63 -19.75
CA ILE A 185 -9.45 -0.44 -20.53
C ILE A 185 -10.36 -0.92 -21.66
N ASP A 186 -11.66 -1.07 -21.41
CA ASP A 186 -12.61 -1.47 -22.44
C ASP A 186 -12.73 -0.43 -23.58
N ARG A 187 -12.53 0.85 -23.27
CA ARG A 187 -12.62 1.93 -24.26
C ARG A 187 -11.30 2.24 -24.99
N TRP A 188 -10.19 2.24 -24.29
CA TRP A 188 -8.90 2.70 -24.81
C TRP A 188 -7.85 1.61 -24.93
N GLY A 189 -8.17 0.42 -24.42
CA GLY A 189 -7.25 -0.70 -24.36
C GLY A 189 -6.27 -0.60 -23.21
N LEU A 190 -5.80 -1.78 -22.79
CA LEU A 190 -4.97 -1.97 -21.61
C LEU A 190 -3.65 -1.17 -21.69
N VAL A 191 -2.98 -1.19 -22.85
CA VAL A 191 -1.69 -0.49 -23.05
C VAL A 191 -1.86 1.02 -22.81
N ALA A 192 -2.87 1.64 -23.44
CA ALA A 192 -3.06 3.08 -23.34
C ALA A 192 -3.38 3.51 -21.89
N VAL A 193 -4.24 2.76 -21.20
CA VAL A 193 -4.64 3.07 -19.81
C VAL A 193 -3.44 3.01 -18.87
N PHE A 194 -2.60 1.97 -18.97
CA PHE A 194 -1.45 1.84 -18.09
C PHE A 194 -0.29 2.76 -18.45
N LEU A 195 -0.16 3.18 -19.72
CA LEU A 195 0.74 4.27 -20.10
C LEU A 195 0.31 5.60 -19.46
N VAL A 196 -0.98 5.92 -19.56
CA VAL A 196 -1.52 7.14 -18.94
C VAL A 196 -1.37 7.08 -17.43
N LEU A 197 -1.65 5.94 -16.81
CA LEU A 197 -1.45 5.75 -15.37
C LEU A 197 0.02 5.94 -14.97
N GLY A 198 0.96 5.39 -15.75
CA GLY A 198 2.40 5.60 -15.54
C GLY A 198 2.78 7.06 -15.58
N LEU A 199 2.28 7.82 -16.58
CA LEU A 199 2.50 9.26 -16.68
C LEU A 199 1.89 10.02 -15.51
N ILE A 200 0.67 9.67 -15.07
CA ILE A 200 0.03 10.27 -13.89
C ILE A 200 0.89 10.06 -12.65
N LEU A 201 1.40 8.84 -12.41
CA LEU A 201 2.27 8.56 -11.27
C LEU A 201 3.56 9.39 -11.30
N LEU A 202 4.13 9.61 -12.48
CA LEU A 202 5.30 10.47 -12.65
C LEU A 202 4.98 11.94 -12.42
N LEU A 203 3.81 12.42 -12.88
CA LEU A 203 3.38 13.81 -12.70
C LEU A 203 3.06 14.13 -11.23
N ILE A 204 2.48 13.21 -10.49
CA ILE A 204 2.18 13.42 -9.06
C ILE A 204 3.42 13.29 -8.17
N TYR A 205 4.51 12.72 -8.64
CA TYR A 205 5.75 12.51 -7.88
C TYR A 205 6.27 13.77 -7.16
N PRO A 206 6.47 14.92 -7.83
CA PRO A 206 6.95 16.14 -7.17
C PRO A 206 5.94 16.67 -6.14
N ILE A 207 4.64 16.52 -6.41
CA ILE A 207 3.59 16.92 -5.49
C ILE A 207 3.64 16.07 -4.23
N LEU A 208 3.83 14.76 -4.38
CA LEU A 208 3.95 13.82 -3.27
C LEU A 208 5.16 14.14 -2.38
N ILE A 209 6.32 14.46 -2.97
CA ILE A 209 7.51 14.84 -2.19
C ILE A 209 7.19 16.03 -1.27
N ILE A 210 6.59 17.08 -1.82
CA ILE A 210 6.30 18.31 -1.08
C ILE A 210 5.24 18.06 -0.01
N SER A 211 4.15 17.39 -0.39
CA SER A 211 3.00 17.11 0.48
C SER A 211 3.38 16.21 1.64
N LEU A 212 4.03 15.06 1.37
CA LEU A 212 4.41 14.09 2.40
C LEU A 212 5.50 14.63 3.33
N LYS A 213 6.44 15.43 2.80
CA LYS A 213 7.44 16.10 3.63
C LYS A 213 6.80 17.10 4.59
N ARG A 214 5.78 17.84 4.14
CA ARG A 214 5.01 18.78 4.98
C ARG A 214 4.18 18.04 6.02
N MET A 215 3.40 17.06 5.62
CA MET A 215 2.58 16.25 6.54
C MET A 215 3.45 15.53 7.58
N GLY A 216 4.57 14.93 7.18
CA GLY A 216 5.48 14.26 8.11
C GLY A 216 6.13 15.20 9.13
N LYS A 217 6.37 16.46 8.78
CA LYS A 217 6.84 17.46 9.77
C LYS A 217 5.76 17.77 10.81
N LEU A 218 4.50 17.96 10.37
CA LEU A 218 3.39 18.23 11.25
C LEU A 218 3.13 17.06 12.21
N LEU A 219 3.07 15.83 11.69
CA LEU A 219 2.88 14.63 12.51
C LEU A 219 3.98 14.45 13.58
N ASN A 220 5.24 14.75 13.23
CA ASN A 220 6.34 14.68 14.19
C ASN A 220 6.33 15.81 15.23
N GLN A 221 5.67 16.94 14.96
CA GLN A 221 5.46 18.00 15.93
C GLN A 221 4.38 17.60 16.95
N ASP A 222 3.28 17.02 16.46
CA ASP A 222 2.19 16.54 17.31
C ASP A 222 2.69 15.49 18.32
N LEU A 223 3.58 14.57 17.91
CA LEU A 223 4.18 13.58 18.81
C LEU A 223 5.11 14.14 19.89
N LYS A 224 5.64 15.34 19.71
CA LYS A 224 6.52 15.99 20.72
C LYS A 224 5.76 16.81 21.74
N THR A 225 4.50 17.11 21.47
CA THR A 225 3.64 17.90 22.33
C THR A 225 2.75 17.06 23.24
N GLU A 226 2.71 15.74 22.99
CA GLU A 226 2.12 14.72 23.88
C GLU A 226 3.17 14.13 24.84
#